data_42e9b84a9eb2049049f7c601bd411901
#
_entry.id   42e9b84a9eb2049049f7c601bd411901
#
_cell.length_a   1.000
_cell.length_b   1.000
_cell.length_c   1.000
_cell.angle_alpha   90.00
_cell.angle_beta   90.00
_cell.angle_gamma   90.00
#
_symmetry.space_group_name_H-M   'P 1'
#
loop_
_entity.id
_entity.type
_entity.pdbx_description
1 polymer ?
#
loop_
_entity_poly.entity_id
_entity_poly.type
_entity_poly.pdbx_seq_one_letter_code
_entity_poly.pdbx_strand_id
1 'polypeptide(L)'
;MTKSTLFVIATVGLFSCKQANNSTPETVQLKAVNSAKNGQADNEVYTKYVYTDSNGKNVIVQNSYPRGGTKYTDPKGNVCSYAMFSTHIINETDNPLLLNIDFPIKSYDISNFPGKYFKMLVPDDIKTVDKFPSQRDLKSFLDNNIDKPSSFKRTINPKESSSVYFIMLISTLEATGMTRTELSLKGQDLLYKISRYSKTTLIDEKEINCGSINLKNLSLQK
;
A
#
# COMPACT_ATOMS: atom_id res chain seq x y z
N MET A 1 21.34 17.93 80.03
CA MET A 1 21.89 17.46 78.74
C MET A 1 20.72 16.99 77.91
N THR A 2 20.18 17.86 77.12
CA THR A 2 19.02 17.55 76.19
C THR A 2 19.43 17.82 74.79
N LYS A 3 19.47 16.75 74.00
CA LYS A 3 19.78 16.82 72.55
C LYS A 3 18.50 17.15 71.79
N SER A 4 18.53 18.28 71.11
CA SER A 4 17.46 18.73 70.21
C SER A 4 17.73 18.16 68.80
N THR A 5 16.79 17.39 68.28
CA THR A 5 16.87 16.81 66.92
C THR A 5 16.07 17.69 65.97
N LEU A 6 16.76 18.30 65.03
CA LEU A 6 16.19 19.16 63.98
C LEU A 6 15.66 18.31 62.84
N PHE A 7 14.36 18.36 62.58
CA PHE A 7 13.74 17.71 61.37
C PHE A 7 13.75 18.72 60.24
N VAL A 8 14.47 18.39 59.17
CA VAL A 8 14.42 19.13 57.91
C VAL A 8 13.42 18.44 56.96
N ILE A 9 12.33 19.15 56.69
CA ILE A 9 11.34 18.70 55.68
C ILE A 9 11.80 19.24 54.33
N ALA A 10 12.19 18.32 53.45
CA ALA A 10 12.49 18.63 52.03
C ALA A 10 11.20 18.54 51.23
N THR A 11 10.69 19.67 50.74
CA THR A 11 9.60 19.76 49.80
C THR A 11 10.13 19.48 48.39
N VAL A 12 9.76 18.34 47.84
CA VAL A 12 10.05 17.99 46.42
C VAL A 12 8.99 18.65 45.56
N GLY A 13 9.38 19.70 44.85
CA GLY A 13 8.55 20.34 43.81
C GLY A 13 8.48 19.44 42.55
N LEU A 14 7.29 18.99 42.22
CA LEU A 14 7.01 18.28 40.98
C LEU A 14 6.94 19.31 39.84
N PHE A 15 7.99 19.40 39.04
CA PHE A 15 7.94 20.07 37.76
C PHE A 15 7.24 19.17 36.75
N SER A 16 6.00 19.49 36.42
CA SER A 16 5.25 18.87 35.32
C SER A 16 5.77 19.45 34.00
N CYS A 17 6.68 18.74 33.35
CA CYS A 17 7.02 19.01 31.94
C CYS A 17 5.86 18.56 31.07
N LYS A 18 5.19 19.49 30.38
CA LYS A 18 4.33 19.18 29.27
C LYS A 18 5.21 18.66 28.12
N GLN A 19 5.14 17.36 27.90
CA GLN A 19 5.78 16.72 26.76
C GLN A 19 4.91 16.96 25.53
N ALA A 20 5.45 17.65 24.54
CA ALA A 20 4.83 17.81 23.23
C ALA A 20 4.82 16.43 22.56
N ASN A 21 3.62 15.92 22.31
CA ASN A 21 3.43 14.66 21.58
C ASN A 21 3.79 14.84 20.10
N ASN A 22 5.00 14.47 19.73
CA ASN A 22 5.32 14.12 18.36
C ASN A 22 4.77 12.71 18.12
N SER A 23 3.58 12.63 17.54
CA SER A 23 2.99 11.36 17.14
C SER A 23 3.66 10.86 15.87
N THR A 24 4.64 9.97 16.02
CA THR A 24 5.08 9.05 14.97
C THR A 24 3.91 8.12 14.63
N PRO A 25 3.61 7.82 13.37
CA PRO A 25 2.54 6.88 13.04
C PRO A 25 2.93 5.49 13.52
N GLU A 26 2.20 5.01 14.49
CA GLU A 26 2.33 3.68 15.05
C GLU A 26 1.83 2.66 14.04
N THR A 27 2.73 1.77 13.60
CA THR A 27 2.39 0.62 12.74
C THR A 27 1.60 -0.36 13.57
N VAL A 28 0.27 -0.37 13.42
CA VAL A 28 -0.60 -1.31 14.11
C VAL A 28 -0.39 -2.71 13.54
N GLN A 29 0.36 -3.55 14.24
CA GLN A 29 0.35 -4.99 14.02
C GLN A 29 -1.00 -5.54 14.52
N LEU A 30 -1.88 -5.86 13.58
CA LEU A 30 -3.16 -6.48 13.91
C LEU A 30 -2.95 -7.95 14.32
N LYS A 31 -3.32 -8.29 15.55
CA LYS A 31 -3.59 -9.66 15.98
C LYS A 31 -4.73 -10.22 15.11
N ALA A 32 -4.49 -11.41 14.54
CA ALA A 32 -5.48 -12.14 13.79
C ALA A 32 -6.75 -12.36 14.62
N VAL A 33 -7.85 -11.77 14.19
CA VAL A 33 -9.18 -12.16 14.64
C VAL A 33 -9.68 -13.22 13.67
N ASN A 34 -9.80 -14.44 14.15
CA ASN A 34 -10.42 -15.55 13.41
C ASN A 34 -11.86 -15.18 13.07
N SER A 35 -12.17 -14.99 11.81
CA SER A 35 -13.53 -14.92 11.29
C SER A 35 -13.75 -15.99 10.23
N ALA A 36 -14.88 -16.63 10.37
CA ALA A 36 -15.35 -17.86 9.78
C ALA A 36 -15.17 -18.01 8.26
N LYS A 37 -14.93 -19.26 7.87
CA LYS A 37 -14.92 -19.87 6.55
C LYS A 37 -16.05 -19.38 5.65
N ASN A 38 -15.69 -18.72 4.53
CA ASN A 38 -16.37 -18.85 3.25
C ASN A 38 -15.28 -18.95 2.18
N GLY A 39 -15.34 -19.99 1.38
CA GLY A 39 -14.28 -20.49 0.54
C GLY A 39 -13.84 -19.55 -0.59
N GLN A 40 -12.93 -18.68 -0.29
CA GLN A 40 -12.01 -18.03 -1.22
C GLN A 40 -10.63 -18.06 -0.54
N ALA A 41 -9.61 -18.47 -1.28
CA ALA A 41 -8.25 -18.51 -0.77
C ALA A 41 -7.92 -17.15 -0.18
N ASP A 42 -7.78 -17.07 1.14
CA ASP A 42 -7.29 -15.91 1.84
C ASP A 42 -5.92 -15.56 1.25
N ASN A 43 -5.93 -14.68 0.25
CA ASN A 43 -4.73 -14.01 -0.18
C ASN A 43 -4.26 -13.24 1.03
N GLU A 44 -3.15 -13.66 1.60
CA GLU A 44 -2.62 -13.09 2.82
C GLU A 44 -2.60 -11.57 2.71
N VAL A 45 -3.45 -10.92 3.50
CA VAL A 45 -3.53 -9.46 3.54
C VAL A 45 -2.27 -8.97 4.22
N TYR A 46 -1.49 -8.14 3.50
CA TYR A 46 -0.29 -7.51 4.03
C TYR A 46 -0.64 -6.34 4.93
N THR A 47 -1.47 -5.41 4.43
CA THR A 47 -1.96 -4.26 5.22
C THR A 47 -3.45 -4.03 4.97
N LYS A 48 -4.13 -3.51 5.98
CA LYS A 48 -5.54 -3.14 5.92
C LYS A 48 -5.71 -1.73 6.50
N TYR A 49 -6.31 -0.85 5.71
CA TYR A 49 -6.70 0.50 6.11
C TYR A 49 -8.22 0.59 6.14
N VAL A 50 -8.77 1.23 7.15
CA VAL A 50 -10.20 1.49 7.29
C VAL A 50 -10.39 3.00 7.38
N TYR A 51 -11.10 3.55 6.41
CA TYR A 51 -11.43 4.97 6.34
C TYR A 51 -12.92 5.14 6.56
N THR A 52 -13.28 6.08 7.41
CA THR A 52 -14.68 6.34 7.75
C THR A 52 -15.13 7.66 7.12
N ASP A 53 -16.29 7.66 6.50
CA ASP A 53 -16.93 8.87 5.98
C ASP A 53 -17.65 9.66 7.08
N SER A 54 -18.21 10.82 6.73
CA SER A 54 -18.96 11.67 7.66
C SER A 54 -20.21 11.02 8.27
N ASN A 55 -20.69 9.94 7.67
CA ASN A 55 -21.86 9.17 8.12
C ASN A 55 -21.49 7.94 8.95
N GLY A 56 -20.21 7.75 9.26
CA GLY A 56 -19.71 6.60 10.01
C GLY A 56 -19.64 5.29 9.18
N LYS A 57 -19.66 5.39 7.83
CA LYS A 57 -19.54 4.25 6.93
C LYS A 57 -18.10 4.10 6.43
N ASN A 58 -17.70 2.87 6.14
CA ASN A 58 -16.30 2.58 5.88
C ASN A 58 -15.99 2.41 4.39
N VAL A 59 -14.78 2.82 4.03
CA VAL A 59 -14.04 2.35 2.86
C VAL A 59 -12.85 1.54 3.39
N ILE A 60 -12.76 0.28 2.99
CA ILE A 60 -11.69 -0.61 3.46
C ILE A 60 -10.76 -0.88 2.28
N VAL A 61 -9.46 -0.68 2.51
CA VAL A 61 -8.40 -0.95 1.53
C VAL A 61 -7.51 -2.05 2.09
N GLN A 62 -7.45 -3.19 1.40
CA GLN A 62 -6.65 -4.35 1.78
C GLN A 62 -5.59 -4.60 0.72
N ASN A 63 -4.33 -4.52 1.09
CA ASN A 63 -3.20 -4.75 0.21
C ASN A 63 -2.66 -6.17 0.40
N SER A 64 -2.32 -6.85 -0.70
CA SER A 64 -1.80 -8.21 -0.67
C SER A 64 -0.28 -8.26 -0.61
N TYR A 65 0.25 -9.43 -0.25
CA TYR A 65 1.63 -9.76 -0.53
C TYR A 65 1.89 -9.87 -2.04
N PRO A 66 3.14 -9.62 -2.50
CA PRO A 66 3.49 -9.76 -3.91
C PRO A 66 3.34 -11.21 -4.37
N ARG A 67 2.93 -11.35 -5.63
CA ARG A 67 2.99 -12.61 -6.36
C ARG A 67 3.87 -12.44 -7.59
N GLY A 68 4.64 -13.47 -7.94
CA GLY A 68 5.59 -13.41 -9.05
C GLY A 68 7.03 -13.26 -8.57
N GLY A 69 7.81 -12.43 -9.23
CA GLY A 69 9.28 -12.41 -9.16
C GLY A 69 9.86 -13.15 -10.36
N THR A 70 9.06 -13.31 -11.40
CA THR A 70 9.40 -14.06 -12.60
C THR A 70 10.14 -13.17 -13.59
N LYS A 71 11.04 -13.79 -14.34
CA LYS A 71 11.76 -13.15 -15.44
C LYS A 71 10.79 -12.89 -16.61
N TYR A 72 10.88 -11.68 -17.17
CA TYR A 72 10.18 -11.27 -18.37
C TYR A 72 11.18 -10.73 -19.39
N THR A 73 11.02 -11.11 -20.66
CA THR A 73 11.78 -10.56 -21.77
C THR A 73 10.82 -9.79 -22.66
N ASP A 74 11.07 -8.51 -22.84
CA ASP A 74 10.25 -7.63 -23.67
C ASP A 74 10.43 -7.94 -25.17
N PRO A 75 9.59 -7.38 -26.06
CA PRO A 75 9.72 -7.58 -27.51
C PRO A 75 11.04 -7.06 -28.10
N LYS A 76 11.76 -6.19 -27.39
CA LYS A 76 13.06 -5.63 -27.81
C LYS A 76 14.24 -6.48 -27.30
N GLY A 77 13.97 -7.56 -26.56
CA GLY A 77 14.98 -8.45 -25.99
C GLY A 77 15.52 -8.04 -24.63
N ASN A 78 15.00 -6.95 -24.02
CA ASN A 78 15.43 -6.53 -22.69
C ASN A 78 14.85 -7.47 -21.64
N VAL A 79 15.69 -7.82 -20.66
CA VAL A 79 15.30 -8.71 -19.57
C VAL A 79 15.00 -7.90 -18.31
N CYS A 80 13.79 -8.10 -17.79
CA CYS A 80 13.29 -7.51 -16.57
C CYS A 80 12.80 -8.60 -15.61
N SER A 81 12.62 -8.26 -14.35
CA SER A 81 11.75 -9.02 -13.45
C SER A 81 10.42 -8.30 -13.27
N TYR A 82 9.37 -9.04 -12.92
CA TYR A 82 8.11 -8.43 -12.54
C TYR A 82 7.54 -9.04 -11.27
N ALA A 83 6.79 -8.23 -10.54
CA ALA A 83 5.96 -8.65 -9.43
C ALA A 83 4.55 -8.09 -9.60
N MET A 84 3.55 -8.85 -9.15
CA MET A 84 2.16 -8.42 -9.13
C MET A 84 1.69 -8.24 -7.70
N PHE A 85 0.91 -7.20 -7.51
CA PHE A 85 0.27 -6.87 -6.23
C PHE A 85 -1.23 -6.70 -6.49
N SER A 86 -2.04 -7.00 -5.51
CA SER A 86 -3.47 -6.69 -5.57
C SER A 86 -3.88 -5.85 -4.37
N THR A 87 -4.80 -4.93 -4.62
CA THR A 87 -5.49 -4.19 -3.57
C THR A 87 -6.98 -4.44 -3.72
N HIS A 88 -7.59 -4.92 -2.66
CA HIS A 88 -9.03 -5.12 -2.58
C HIS A 88 -9.67 -3.94 -1.85
N ILE A 89 -10.64 -3.29 -2.51
CA ILE A 89 -11.31 -2.10 -1.99
C ILE A 89 -12.78 -2.45 -1.78
N ILE A 90 -13.25 -2.25 -0.55
CA ILE A 90 -14.62 -2.53 -0.13
C ILE A 90 -15.31 -1.20 0.17
N ASN A 91 -16.41 -0.95 -0.49
CA ASN A 91 -17.22 0.24 -0.30
C ASN A 91 -18.43 -0.08 0.60
N GLU A 92 -18.33 0.19 1.88
CA GLU A 92 -19.45 0.07 2.82
C GLU A 92 -20.28 1.37 2.90
N THR A 93 -19.91 2.42 2.16
CA THR A 93 -20.64 3.69 2.15
C THR A 93 -21.93 3.60 1.35
N ASP A 94 -22.74 4.64 1.41
CA ASP A 94 -24.00 4.74 0.64
C ASP A 94 -23.81 5.47 -0.69
N ASN A 95 -22.57 5.86 -1.01
CA ASN A 95 -22.21 6.57 -2.24
C ASN A 95 -21.25 5.71 -3.09
N PRO A 96 -21.31 5.80 -4.44
CA PRO A 96 -20.36 5.15 -5.30
C PRO A 96 -18.96 5.75 -5.14
N LEU A 97 -17.94 4.89 -5.10
CA LEU A 97 -16.54 5.27 -5.17
C LEU A 97 -16.10 5.34 -6.63
N LEU A 98 -15.65 6.48 -7.08
CA LEU A 98 -14.99 6.61 -8.37
C LEU A 98 -13.47 6.66 -8.14
N LEU A 99 -12.80 5.59 -8.51
CA LEU A 99 -11.34 5.49 -8.49
C LEU A 99 -10.80 5.99 -9.82
N ASN A 100 -9.81 6.85 -9.75
CA ASN A 100 -9.01 7.27 -10.90
C ASN A 100 -7.53 7.06 -10.53
N ILE A 101 -6.92 6.01 -11.08
CA ILE A 101 -5.51 5.67 -10.85
C ILE A 101 -4.75 5.97 -12.13
N ASP A 102 -3.63 6.69 -12.00
CA ASP A 102 -2.76 7.05 -13.11
C ASP A 102 -1.30 7.00 -12.65
N PHE A 103 -0.50 6.19 -13.33
CA PHE A 103 0.95 6.18 -13.15
C PHE A 103 1.59 6.90 -14.34
N PRO A 104 2.37 7.96 -14.10
CA PRO A 104 3.10 8.61 -15.17
C PRO A 104 3.99 7.59 -15.88
N ILE A 105 4.14 7.75 -17.19
CA ILE A 105 4.93 6.84 -18.08
C ILE A 105 6.36 6.66 -17.59
N LYS A 106 6.83 7.62 -16.80
CA LYS A 106 8.20 7.66 -16.35
C LYS A 106 8.47 6.48 -15.42
N SER A 107 9.60 5.85 -15.65
CA SER A 107 10.20 4.92 -14.71
C SER A 107 10.68 5.68 -13.47
N TYR A 108 10.72 4.97 -12.36
CA TYR A 108 11.20 5.48 -11.08
C TYR A 108 12.57 4.85 -10.80
N ASP A 109 13.54 5.67 -10.46
CA ASP A 109 14.88 5.19 -10.10
C ASP A 109 14.81 4.34 -8.83
N ILE A 110 15.65 3.30 -8.81
CA ILE A 110 15.83 2.44 -7.65
C ILE A 110 17.01 2.98 -6.85
N SER A 111 16.76 3.43 -5.62
CA SER A 111 17.82 3.86 -4.71
C SER A 111 18.86 2.75 -4.54
N ASN A 112 20.12 3.12 -4.44
CA ASN A 112 21.28 2.21 -4.32
C ASN A 112 21.56 1.29 -5.54
N PHE A 113 20.87 1.51 -6.69
CA PHE A 113 21.14 0.80 -7.94
C PHE A 113 21.20 1.80 -9.10
N PRO A 114 22.33 2.51 -9.31
CA PRO A 114 22.46 3.51 -10.36
C PRO A 114 22.09 2.96 -11.74
N GLY A 115 21.28 3.71 -12.49
CA GLY A 115 20.81 3.32 -13.81
C GLY A 115 19.77 2.20 -13.84
N LYS A 116 19.33 1.72 -12.66
CA LYS A 116 18.21 0.77 -12.57
C LYS A 116 16.94 1.50 -12.15
N TYR A 117 15.83 1.05 -12.71
CA TYR A 117 14.52 1.66 -12.49
C TYR A 117 13.42 0.61 -12.34
N PHE A 118 12.29 1.02 -11.84
CA PHE A 118 11.06 0.25 -11.93
C PHE A 118 9.96 1.06 -12.63
N LYS A 119 8.99 0.35 -13.16
CA LYS A 119 7.80 0.93 -13.80
C LYS A 119 6.55 0.28 -13.22
N MET A 120 5.52 1.10 -13.00
CA MET A 120 4.22 0.64 -12.54
C MET A 120 3.24 0.56 -13.71
N LEU A 121 2.48 -0.52 -13.76
CA LEU A 121 1.41 -0.73 -14.73
C LEU A 121 0.15 -1.17 -13.98
N VAL A 122 -1.01 -0.70 -14.45
CA VAL A 122 -2.33 -1.12 -13.94
C VAL A 122 -3.11 -1.70 -15.10
N PRO A 123 -3.35 -3.02 -15.12
CA PRO A 123 -4.15 -3.63 -16.16
C PRO A 123 -5.62 -3.23 -16.02
N ASP A 124 -6.18 -2.60 -17.05
CA ASP A 124 -7.59 -2.22 -17.11
C ASP A 124 -8.50 -3.40 -17.50
N ASP A 125 -7.99 -4.30 -18.35
CA ASP A 125 -8.74 -5.37 -19.02
C ASP A 125 -8.71 -6.72 -18.30
N ILE A 126 -8.17 -6.82 -17.11
CA ILE A 126 -8.22 -8.08 -16.37
C ILE A 126 -9.67 -8.27 -15.88
N LYS A 127 -10.48 -8.84 -16.78
CA LYS A 127 -11.94 -9.06 -16.62
C LYS A 127 -12.33 -10.02 -15.49
N THR A 128 -11.36 -10.56 -14.79
CA THR A 128 -11.65 -11.52 -13.73
C THR A 128 -11.27 -10.93 -12.39
N VAL A 129 -12.25 -10.35 -11.75
CA VAL A 129 -12.20 -9.78 -10.39
C VAL A 129 -11.65 -10.78 -9.36
N ASP A 130 -11.67 -12.09 -9.66
CA ASP A 130 -11.40 -13.15 -8.69
C ASP A 130 -10.23 -14.08 -9.04
N LYS A 131 -9.58 -13.91 -10.20
CA LYS A 131 -8.47 -14.79 -10.60
C LYS A 131 -7.26 -13.98 -11.06
N PHE A 132 -6.11 -14.33 -10.51
CA PHE A 132 -4.84 -13.85 -11.04
C PHE A 132 -4.75 -14.17 -12.55
N PRO A 133 -4.28 -13.20 -13.38
CA PRO A 133 -4.11 -13.45 -14.80
C PRO A 133 -3.14 -14.62 -15.05
N SER A 134 -3.41 -15.40 -16.07
CA SER A 134 -2.49 -16.45 -16.49
C SER A 134 -1.15 -15.84 -16.94
N GLN A 135 -0.06 -16.61 -16.90
CA GLN A 135 1.24 -16.12 -17.39
C GLN A 135 1.17 -15.67 -18.85
N ARG A 136 0.33 -16.32 -19.68
CA ARG A 136 0.13 -15.95 -21.08
C ARG A 136 -0.54 -14.59 -21.22
N ASP A 137 -1.62 -14.36 -20.47
CA ASP A 137 -2.37 -13.11 -20.51
C ASP A 137 -1.50 -11.96 -20.01
N LEU A 138 -0.74 -12.20 -18.95
CA LEU A 138 0.19 -11.24 -18.40
C LEU A 138 1.31 -10.89 -19.40
N LYS A 139 1.91 -11.89 -20.06
CA LYS A 139 2.92 -11.63 -21.07
C LYS A 139 2.35 -10.80 -22.22
N SER A 140 1.18 -11.16 -22.74
CA SER A 140 0.50 -10.42 -23.78
C SER A 140 0.20 -8.98 -23.37
N PHE A 141 -0.26 -8.78 -22.13
CA PHE A 141 -0.48 -7.43 -21.59
C PHE A 141 0.82 -6.63 -21.54
N LEU A 142 1.90 -7.21 -21.01
CA LEU A 142 3.19 -6.54 -20.90
C LEU A 142 3.77 -6.17 -22.27
N ASP A 143 3.77 -7.09 -23.22
CA ASP A 143 4.27 -6.87 -24.58
C ASP A 143 3.58 -5.67 -25.27
N ASN A 144 2.28 -5.48 -24.99
CA ASN A 144 1.48 -4.43 -25.61
C ASN A 144 1.48 -3.09 -24.86
N ASN A 145 1.86 -3.06 -23.57
CA ASN A 145 1.67 -1.89 -22.72
C ASN A 145 2.93 -1.38 -22.03
N ILE A 146 4.07 -2.06 -22.17
CA ILE A 146 5.30 -1.67 -21.47
C ILE A 146 5.74 -0.22 -21.78
N ASP A 147 5.49 0.28 -22.97
CA ASP A 147 5.88 1.62 -23.43
C ASP A 147 4.73 2.65 -23.31
N LYS A 148 3.55 2.25 -22.83
CA LYS A 148 2.36 3.12 -22.75
C LYS A 148 2.14 3.67 -21.34
N PRO A 149 1.41 4.80 -21.23
CA PRO A 149 0.84 5.23 -19.95
C PRO A 149 -0.09 4.15 -19.41
N SER A 150 -0.14 4.05 -18.08
CA SER A 150 -1.04 3.11 -17.43
C SER A 150 -2.01 3.88 -16.55
N SER A 151 -3.28 3.87 -16.93
CA SER A 151 -4.36 4.48 -16.16
C SER A 151 -5.50 3.48 -15.96
N PHE A 152 -6.24 3.68 -14.89
CA PHE A 152 -7.35 2.82 -14.51
C PHE A 152 -8.45 3.66 -13.91
N LYS A 153 -9.67 3.47 -14.39
CA LYS A 153 -10.87 4.11 -13.82
C LYS A 153 -11.90 3.05 -13.50
N ARG A 154 -12.44 3.09 -12.29
CA ARG A 154 -13.47 2.17 -11.86
C ARG A 154 -14.44 2.81 -10.88
N THR A 155 -15.72 2.51 -11.06
CA THR A 155 -16.75 2.79 -10.06
C THR A 155 -16.97 1.53 -9.23
N ILE A 156 -16.96 1.68 -7.90
CA ILE A 156 -17.36 0.64 -6.94
C ILE A 156 -18.65 1.14 -6.31
N ASN A 157 -19.77 0.47 -6.63
CA ASN A 157 -21.08 0.89 -6.12
C ASN A 157 -21.18 0.71 -4.60
N PRO A 158 -22.17 1.32 -3.95
CA PRO A 158 -22.46 1.08 -2.54
C PRO A 158 -22.60 -0.40 -2.22
N LYS A 159 -21.93 -0.85 -1.14
CA LYS A 159 -21.94 -2.24 -0.64
C LYS A 159 -21.27 -3.25 -1.58
N GLU A 160 -20.56 -2.78 -2.59
CA GLU A 160 -19.75 -3.61 -3.47
C GLU A 160 -18.25 -3.55 -3.12
N SER A 161 -17.49 -4.43 -3.72
CA SER A 161 -16.04 -4.43 -3.63
C SER A 161 -15.38 -4.66 -4.99
N SER A 162 -14.12 -4.29 -5.11
CA SER A 162 -13.36 -4.48 -6.33
C SER A 162 -11.87 -4.69 -6.03
N SER A 163 -11.24 -5.54 -6.82
CA SER A 163 -9.78 -5.70 -6.79
C SER A 163 -9.12 -4.90 -7.90
N VAL A 164 -8.04 -4.23 -7.56
CA VAL A 164 -7.13 -3.55 -8.49
C VAL A 164 -5.80 -4.27 -8.48
N TYR A 165 -5.27 -4.57 -9.66
CA TYR A 165 -3.97 -5.22 -9.81
C TYR A 165 -2.92 -4.19 -10.22
N PHE A 166 -1.73 -4.31 -9.64
CA PHE A 166 -0.58 -3.50 -9.95
C PHE A 166 0.55 -4.41 -10.40
N ILE A 167 1.21 -4.09 -11.49
CA ILE A 167 2.38 -4.80 -11.97
C ILE A 167 3.57 -3.87 -11.85
N MET A 168 4.59 -4.30 -11.14
CA MET A 168 5.87 -3.63 -11.06
C MET A 168 6.86 -4.36 -11.97
N LEU A 169 7.38 -3.67 -12.98
CA LEU A 169 8.49 -4.12 -13.79
C LEU A 169 9.78 -3.52 -13.25
N ILE A 170 10.77 -4.35 -13.01
CA ILE A 170 12.08 -3.94 -12.48
C ILE A 170 13.12 -4.22 -13.54
N SER A 171 13.89 -3.21 -13.95
CA SER A 171 14.88 -3.26 -15.04
C SER A 171 16.12 -4.11 -14.75
N THR A 172 16.12 -4.88 -13.68
CA THR A 172 17.24 -5.74 -13.29
C THR A 172 16.77 -7.00 -12.59
N LEU A 173 17.50 -8.09 -12.79
CA LEU A 173 17.33 -9.32 -12.01
C LEU A 173 18.15 -9.32 -10.72
N GLU A 174 19.07 -8.35 -10.57
CA GLU A 174 20.00 -8.26 -9.44
C GLU A 174 19.41 -7.55 -8.23
N ALA A 175 18.27 -6.90 -8.37
CA ALA A 175 17.58 -6.24 -7.26
C ALA A 175 17.02 -7.29 -6.29
N THR A 176 17.95 -7.90 -5.53
CA THR A 176 17.62 -8.87 -4.48
C THR A 176 16.90 -8.16 -3.32
N GLY A 177 15.93 -8.82 -2.75
CA GLY A 177 15.18 -8.30 -1.61
C GLY A 177 13.68 -8.49 -1.77
N MET A 178 12.96 -8.25 -0.69
CA MET A 178 11.50 -8.27 -0.69
C MET A 178 10.96 -6.88 -1.03
N THR A 179 9.97 -6.83 -1.93
CA THR A 179 9.20 -5.61 -2.17
C THR A 179 7.82 -5.76 -1.56
N ARG A 180 7.34 -4.71 -0.93
CA ARG A 180 5.97 -4.57 -0.44
C ARG A 180 5.36 -3.31 -1.03
N THR A 181 4.07 -3.35 -1.28
CA THR A 181 3.36 -2.18 -1.77
C THR A 181 2.06 -1.99 -1.01
N GLU A 182 1.66 -0.74 -0.88
CA GLU A 182 0.45 -0.35 -0.18
C GLU A 182 -0.24 0.77 -0.93
N LEU A 183 -1.51 0.58 -1.26
CA LEU A 183 -2.40 1.66 -1.64
C LEU A 183 -3.05 2.21 -0.36
N SER A 184 -3.03 3.51 -0.20
CA SER A 184 -3.66 4.21 0.92
C SER A 184 -4.32 5.49 0.44
N LEU A 185 -5.17 6.10 1.30
CA LEU A 185 -5.84 7.35 1.02
C LEU A 185 -5.33 8.45 1.94
N LYS A 186 -5.13 9.64 1.37
CA LYS A 186 -4.87 10.87 2.13
C LYS A 186 -5.83 11.96 1.64
N GLY A 187 -6.94 12.13 2.35
CA GLY A 187 -8.05 12.92 1.84
C GLY A 187 -8.64 12.26 0.58
N GLN A 188 -8.56 12.93 -0.56
CA GLN A 188 -9.00 12.40 -1.84
C GLN A 188 -7.87 11.80 -2.69
N ASP A 189 -6.63 11.93 -2.25
CA ASP A 189 -5.47 11.41 -2.98
C ASP A 189 -5.27 9.92 -2.73
N LEU A 190 -4.94 9.20 -3.79
CA LEU A 190 -4.48 7.82 -3.76
C LEU A 190 -2.95 7.81 -3.70
N LEU A 191 -2.41 7.30 -2.61
CA LEU A 191 -0.98 7.19 -2.40
C LEU A 191 -0.56 5.73 -2.54
N TYR A 192 0.39 5.47 -3.42
CA TYR A 192 0.99 4.15 -3.62
C TYR A 192 2.40 4.13 -3.03
N LYS A 193 2.56 3.42 -1.94
CA LYS A 193 3.84 3.27 -1.27
C LYS A 193 4.52 1.97 -1.69
N ILE A 194 5.80 2.05 -1.98
CA ILE A 194 6.67 0.94 -2.37
C ILE A 194 7.81 0.89 -1.37
N SER A 195 7.90 -0.21 -0.62
CA SER A 195 8.94 -0.43 0.38
C SER A 195 9.79 -1.63 -0.02
N ARG A 196 11.11 -1.47 -0.01
CA ARG A 196 12.06 -2.52 -0.36
C ARG A 196 12.87 -2.92 0.86
N TYR A 197 13.04 -4.21 1.04
CA TYR A 197 13.71 -4.79 2.20
C TYR A 197 14.87 -5.70 1.76
N SER A 198 15.99 -5.61 2.45
CA SER A 198 17.01 -6.65 2.47
C SER A 198 16.81 -7.47 3.74
N LYS A 199 16.39 -8.72 3.60
CA LYS A 199 15.89 -9.53 4.72
C LYS A 199 14.75 -8.80 5.43
N THR A 200 14.96 -8.29 6.64
CA THR A 200 13.99 -7.54 7.45
C THR A 200 14.27 -6.03 7.51
N THR A 201 15.39 -5.58 6.95
CA THR A 201 15.80 -4.17 7.00
C THR A 201 15.22 -3.42 5.82
N LEU A 202 14.49 -2.33 6.08
CA LEU A 202 14.03 -1.39 5.04
C LEU A 202 15.26 -0.71 4.43
N ILE A 203 15.42 -0.84 3.12
CA ILE A 203 16.56 -0.27 2.37
C ILE A 203 16.17 0.87 1.44
N ASP A 204 14.88 0.94 1.08
CA ASP A 204 14.36 1.98 0.18
C ASP A 204 12.85 2.09 0.35
N GLU A 205 12.33 3.31 0.32
CA GLU A 205 10.89 3.57 0.35
C GLU A 205 10.56 4.72 -0.59
N LYS A 206 9.48 4.57 -1.33
CA LYS A 206 8.97 5.59 -2.24
C LYS A 206 7.47 5.67 -2.15
N GLU A 207 6.94 6.87 -2.03
CA GLU A 207 5.50 7.14 -2.09
C GLU A 207 5.19 7.93 -3.37
N ILE A 208 4.14 7.51 -4.07
CA ILE A 208 3.71 8.07 -5.35
C ILE A 208 2.24 8.47 -5.20
N ASN A 209 1.92 9.73 -5.45
CA ASN A 209 0.52 10.09 -5.69
C ASN A 209 0.14 9.49 -7.05
N CYS A 210 -0.70 8.47 -7.01
CA CYS A 210 -1.11 7.70 -8.18
C CYS A 210 -2.55 7.96 -8.59
N GLY A 211 -3.18 9.02 -8.08
CA GLY A 211 -4.52 9.35 -8.51
C GLY A 211 -5.44 9.87 -7.42
N SER A 212 -6.74 9.66 -7.60
CA SER A 212 -7.74 10.23 -6.72
C SER A 212 -8.99 9.36 -6.55
N ILE A 213 -9.71 9.64 -5.49
CA ILE A 213 -11.03 9.10 -5.18
C ILE A 213 -12.04 10.25 -5.00
N ASN A 214 -13.29 10.04 -5.40
CA ASN A 214 -14.32 11.09 -5.36
C ASN A 214 -14.92 11.36 -3.98
N LEU A 215 -14.73 10.48 -3.00
CA LEU A 215 -15.28 10.70 -1.66
C LEU A 215 -14.46 11.74 -0.90
N LYS A 216 -15.19 12.75 -0.41
CA LYS A 216 -14.65 13.79 0.47
C LYS A 216 -14.76 13.34 1.94
N ASN A 217 -13.89 13.91 2.79
CA ASN A 217 -13.97 13.76 4.26
C ASN A 217 -13.82 12.32 4.77
N LEU A 218 -13.06 11.50 4.05
CA LEU A 218 -12.62 10.21 4.59
C LEU A 218 -11.55 10.43 5.65
N SER A 219 -11.73 9.82 6.81
CA SER A 219 -10.72 9.80 7.89
C SER A 219 -10.26 8.38 8.16
N LEU A 220 -8.95 8.20 8.35
CA LEU A 220 -8.38 6.93 8.76
C LEU A 220 -8.77 6.63 10.21
N GLN A 221 -9.32 5.46 10.45
CA GLN A 221 -9.56 4.98 11.82
C GLN A 221 -8.21 4.64 12.47
N LYS A 222 -8.01 5.16 13.68
CA LYS A 222 -6.84 4.90 14.51
C LYS A 222 -7.01 3.63 15.34
#